data_514303f1d6af4523f3af9b3e5479e230
#
_entry.id   514303f1d6af4523f3af9b3e5479e230
#
_cell.length_a   1.000
_cell.length_b   1.000
_cell.length_c   1.000
_cell.angle_alpha   90.00
_cell.angle_beta   90.00
_cell.angle_gamma   90.00
#
_symmetry.space_group_name_H-M   'P 1'
#
loop_
_entity.id
_entity.type
_entity.pdbx_description
1 polymer ?
#
loop_
_entity_poly.entity_id
_entity_poly.type
_entity_poly.pdbx_seq_one_letter_code
_entity_poly.pdbx_strand_id
1 'polypeptide(L)'
;MGERTKIIEVKRLCKAFDDKVVLNEINATFKPGNINCIIGRSGAGKTVLLKSLIGLIQPTSGEILFSGHNMMLLSKEELKRLRQVTGVLFQGSALFDSMTVLENVLFPLQLFSKLSPRERKAHAMALLERVGLEGAQRKFPAEISGGMMKRVAIARAVALNPHYLFCDEPNSGLDPTTSASIDKLLKELTEEYQITTVVNTHDMNSIKTIANHILYLDKGEVAWQGPREELSGDIPLSLKNFLYL
;
A
#
# COMPACT_ATOMS: atom_id res chain seq x y z
N MET A 1 -7.71 23.57 12.92
CA MET A 1 -6.79 22.44 13.10
C MET A 1 -6.06 22.29 11.77
N GLY A 2 -4.74 22.62 11.73
CA GLY A 2 -3.98 22.62 10.51
C GLY A 2 -4.02 21.25 9.82
N GLU A 3 -3.96 21.24 8.49
CA GLU A 3 -3.80 20.04 7.67
C GLU A 3 -2.61 19.24 8.22
N ARG A 4 -2.91 18.14 8.91
CA ARG A 4 -1.87 17.20 9.35
C ARG A 4 -1.29 16.61 8.09
N THR A 5 -0.04 16.91 7.82
CA THR A 5 0.71 16.31 6.71
C THR A 5 0.65 14.80 6.87
N LYS A 6 0.00 14.11 5.92
CA LYS A 6 -0.16 12.62 5.92
C LYS A 6 1.18 11.93 5.62
N ILE A 7 2.27 12.38 6.23
CA ILE A 7 3.63 11.87 6.01
C ILE A 7 3.89 10.64 6.88
N ILE A 8 4.67 9.70 6.35
CA ILE A 8 5.21 8.57 7.12
C ILE A 8 6.72 8.72 7.15
N GLU A 9 7.32 8.68 8.33
CA GLU A 9 8.77 8.69 8.53
C GLU A 9 9.20 7.42 9.25
N VAL A 10 10.33 6.87 8.81
CA VAL A 10 10.98 5.71 9.43
C VAL A 10 12.36 6.15 9.90
N LYS A 11 12.70 5.89 11.16
CA LYS A 11 13.96 6.33 11.76
C LYS A 11 14.69 5.14 12.39
N ARG A 12 15.84 4.79 11.83
CA ARG A 12 16.73 3.71 12.29
C ARG A 12 15.99 2.41 12.61
N LEU A 13 15.06 2.03 11.73
CA LEU A 13 14.23 0.85 11.93
C LEU A 13 15.04 -0.41 11.72
N CYS A 14 15.08 -1.27 12.73
CA CYS A 14 15.68 -2.58 12.65
C CYS A 14 14.64 -3.67 12.88
N LYS A 15 14.79 -4.80 12.17
CA LYS A 15 14.02 -6.02 12.42
C LYS A 15 14.92 -7.25 12.31
N ALA A 16 14.98 -8.00 13.39
CA ALA A 16 15.57 -9.33 13.42
C ALA A 16 14.49 -10.39 13.72
N PHE A 17 14.68 -11.59 13.20
CA PHE A 17 13.97 -12.81 13.55
C PHE A 17 15.02 -13.78 14.05
N ASP A 18 14.92 -14.17 15.30
CA ASP A 18 15.96 -14.91 16.01
C ASP A 18 17.32 -14.21 15.82
N ASP A 19 18.33 -14.90 15.31
CA ASP A 19 19.68 -14.35 15.07
C ASP A 19 19.85 -13.68 13.69
N LYS A 20 18.80 -13.66 12.85
CA LYS A 20 18.88 -13.11 11.50
C LYS A 20 18.33 -11.69 11.42
N VAL A 21 19.21 -10.71 11.20
CA VAL A 21 18.81 -9.32 10.89
C VAL A 21 18.25 -9.29 9.46
N VAL A 22 17.02 -8.78 9.30
CA VAL A 22 16.31 -8.67 8.02
C VAL A 22 16.20 -7.20 7.59
N LEU A 23 16.05 -6.27 8.54
CA LEU A 23 16.12 -4.83 8.29
C LEU A 23 17.16 -4.24 9.23
N ASN A 24 18.03 -3.40 8.69
CA ASN A 24 19.11 -2.78 9.42
C ASN A 24 19.11 -1.27 9.20
N GLU A 25 18.89 -0.49 10.27
CA GLU A 25 18.95 0.99 10.30
C GLU A 25 18.18 1.70 9.15
N ILE A 26 17.00 1.20 8.81
CA ILE A 26 16.17 1.79 7.73
C ILE A 26 15.76 3.21 8.11
N ASN A 27 16.11 4.16 7.24
CA ASN A 27 15.65 5.54 7.29
C ASN A 27 14.91 5.86 5.99
N ALA A 28 13.65 6.29 6.09
CA ALA A 28 12.81 6.54 4.93
C ALA A 28 11.74 7.60 5.21
N THR A 29 11.30 8.28 4.15
CA THR A 29 10.17 9.22 4.22
C THR A 29 9.24 8.97 3.04
N PHE A 30 7.95 8.75 3.34
CA PHE A 30 6.90 8.55 2.35
C PHE A 30 5.99 9.77 2.34
N LYS A 31 5.88 10.44 1.17
CA LYS A 31 5.20 11.72 1.02
C LYS A 31 3.73 11.55 0.64
N PRO A 32 2.83 12.42 1.12
CA PRO A 32 1.40 12.42 0.73
C PRO A 32 1.21 12.81 -0.74
N GLY A 33 0.11 12.33 -1.33
CA GLY A 33 -0.22 12.56 -2.74
C GLY A 33 0.72 11.87 -3.73
N ASN A 34 1.65 11.04 -3.22
CA ASN A 34 2.65 10.34 -4.01
C ASN A 34 2.51 8.83 -3.89
N ILE A 35 2.86 8.14 -4.97
CA ILE A 35 3.16 6.71 -4.94
C ILE A 35 4.65 6.56 -4.61
N ASN A 36 4.91 6.05 -3.42
CA ASN A 36 6.23 5.75 -2.90
C ASN A 36 6.51 4.25 -3.09
N CYS A 37 7.39 3.88 -4.01
CA CYS A 37 7.69 2.49 -4.30
C CYS A 37 8.85 1.96 -3.45
N ILE A 38 8.64 0.85 -2.76
CA ILE A 38 9.71 0.06 -2.12
C ILE A 38 10.10 -1.02 -3.14
N ILE A 39 11.33 -0.97 -3.62
CA ILE A 39 11.86 -1.89 -4.63
C ILE A 39 13.10 -2.63 -4.10
N GLY A 40 13.46 -3.72 -4.76
CA GLY A 40 14.64 -4.53 -4.41
C GLY A 40 14.46 -5.99 -4.78
N ARG A 41 15.54 -6.76 -4.71
CA ARG A 41 15.52 -8.19 -5.03
C ARG A 41 14.65 -8.99 -4.05
N SER A 42 14.29 -10.22 -4.44
CA SER A 42 13.65 -11.15 -3.52
C SER A 42 14.54 -11.35 -2.27
N GLY A 43 13.93 -11.34 -1.09
CA GLY A 43 14.67 -11.44 0.16
C GLY A 43 15.32 -10.16 0.68
N ALA A 44 15.22 -9.02 -0.02
CA ALA A 44 15.81 -7.74 0.43
C ALA A 44 15.13 -7.10 1.65
N GLY A 45 14.01 -7.65 2.15
CA GLY A 45 13.31 -7.12 3.33
C GLY A 45 12.05 -6.30 3.03
N LYS A 46 11.67 -6.11 1.76
CA LYS A 46 10.54 -5.26 1.33
C LYS A 46 9.22 -5.56 2.04
N THR A 47 8.78 -6.81 2.01
CA THR A 47 7.54 -7.25 2.66
C THR A 47 7.61 -7.12 4.19
N VAL A 48 8.80 -7.31 4.78
CA VAL A 48 9.00 -7.11 6.23
C VAL A 48 8.88 -5.63 6.57
N LEU A 49 9.48 -4.73 5.78
CA LEU A 49 9.32 -3.29 5.95
C LEU A 49 7.85 -2.88 5.81
N LEU A 50 7.18 -3.28 4.73
CA LEU A 50 5.76 -2.98 4.53
C LEU A 50 4.90 -3.47 5.69
N LYS A 51 5.08 -4.72 6.13
CA LYS A 51 4.34 -5.29 7.27
C LYS A 51 4.66 -4.60 8.59
N SER A 52 5.87 -4.06 8.76
CA SER A 52 6.21 -3.23 9.92
C SER A 52 5.49 -1.88 9.88
N LEU A 53 5.42 -1.24 8.71
CA LEU A 53 4.69 0.02 8.54
C LEU A 53 3.19 -0.10 8.86
N ILE A 54 2.55 -1.19 8.50
CA ILE A 54 1.11 -1.42 8.81
C ILE A 54 0.88 -2.02 10.21
N GLY A 55 1.96 -2.24 10.98
CA GLY A 55 1.89 -2.76 12.35
C GLY A 55 1.52 -4.24 12.45
N LEU A 56 1.76 -5.05 11.41
CA LEU A 56 1.63 -6.51 11.44
C LEU A 56 2.89 -7.20 11.96
N ILE A 57 4.04 -6.56 11.82
CA ILE A 57 5.31 -7.01 12.38
C ILE A 57 5.83 -5.91 13.29
N GLN A 58 6.10 -6.24 14.54
CA GLN A 58 6.73 -5.30 15.46
C GLN A 58 8.23 -5.20 15.14
N PRO A 59 8.78 -3.98 14.95
CA PRO A 59 10.22 -3.76 14.84
C PRO A 59 10.97 -4.23 16.08
N THR A 60 12.24 -4.56 15.91
CA THR A 60 13.15 -4.85 17.04
C THR A 60 13.61 -3.55 17.70
N SER A 61 13.84 -2.49 16.89
CA SER A 61 14.19 -1.15 17.36
C SER A 61 13.88 -0.11 16.29
N GLY A 62 14.04 1.18 16.62
CA GLY A 62 13.76 2.30 15.72
C GLY A 62 12.31 2.80 15.84
N GLU A 63 11.91 3.70 14.97
CA GLU A 63 10.64 4.39 15.05
C GLU A 63 9.91 4.40 13.70
N ILE A 64 8.58 4.33 13.75
CA ILE A 64 7.68 4.56 12.62
C ILE A 64 6.73 5.68 13.03
N LEU A 65 6.82 6.83 12.36
CA LEU A 65 6.00 7.99 12.69
C LEU A 65 4.94 8.24 11.61
N PHE A 66 3.70 8.33 12.03
CA PHE A 66 2.57 8.76 11.20
C PHE A 66 2.20 10.19 11.57
N SER A 67 2.41 11.14 10.66
CA SER A 67 2.20 12.58 10.93
C SER A 67 2.89 13.02 12.24
N GLY A 68 4.14 12.56 12.45
CA GLY A 68 4.96 12.89 13.62
C GLY A 68 4.65 12.08 14.90
N HIS A 69 3.66 11.17 14.91
CA HIS A 69 3.32 10.34 16.05
C HIS A 69 3.93 8.95 15.91
N ASN A 70 4.77 8.54 16.84
CA ASN A 70 5.38 7.22 16.82
C ASN A 70 4.33 6.14 17.06
N MET A 71 4.11 5.29 16.05
CA MET A 71 3.12 4.21 16.08
C MET A 71 3.32 3.24 17.26
N MET A 72 4.58 3.03 17.67
CA MET A 72 4.91 2.10 18.76
C MET A 72 4.51 2.61 20.15
N LEU A 73 4.26 3.92 20.29
CA LEU A 73 3.88 4.58 21.54
C LEU A 73 2.38 4.92 21.60
N LEU A 74 1.62 4.61 20.54
CA LEU A 74 0.19 4.88 20.50
C LEU A 74 -0.58 3.99 21.48
N SER A 75 -1.57 4.56 22.15
CA SER A 75 -2.58 3.81 22.89
C SER A 75 -3.39 2.90 21.97
N LYS A 76 -4.11 1.93 22.55
CA LYS A 76 -4.96 1.01 21.77
C LYS A 76 -6.02 1.77 20.95
N GLU A 77 -6.60 2.83 21.50
CA GLU A 77 -7.59 3.67 20.84
C GLU A 77 -6.99 4.47 19.68
N GLU A 78 -5.80 5.04 19.86
CA GLU A 78 -5.08 5.77 18.82
C GLU A 78 -4.65 4.83 17.68
N LEU A 79 -4.12 3.65 18.02
CA LEU A 79 -3.78 2.63 17.03
C LEU A 79 -5.00 2.15 16.25
N LYS A 80 -6.17 2.00 16.92
CA LYS A 80 -7.45 1.71 16.25
C LYS A 80 -7.82 2.82 15.26
N ARG A 81 -7.67 4.09 15.64
CA ARG A 81 -7.93 5.24 14.75
C ARG A 81 -6.97 5.27 13.57
N LEU A 82 -5.67 5.00 13.79
CA LEU A 82 -4.69 4.91 12.70
C LEU A 82 -5.07 3.81 11.70
N ARG A 83 -5.50 2.63 12.17
CA ARG A 83 -5.97 1.54 11.31
C ARG A 83 -7.21 1.90 10.49
N GLN A 84 -8.13 2.70 11.03
CA GLN A 84 -9.31 3.17 10.30
C GLN A 84 -8.98 4.10 9.12
N VAL A 85 -7.88 4.84 9.21
CA VAL A 85 -7.39 5.72 8.12
C VAL A 85 -6.27 5.07 7.30
N THR A 86 -6.10 3.75 7.42
CA THR A 86 -5.11 2.96 6.69
C THR A 86 -5.80 1.90 5.85
N GLY A 87 -5.62 1.98 4.53
CA GLY A 87 -6.02 0.93 3.59
C GLY A 87 -4.87 -0.02 3.30
N VAL A 88 -5.18 -1.30 3.09
CA VAL A 88 -4.17 -2.32 2.75
C VAL A 88 -4.67 -3.19 1.60
N LEU A 89 -3.83 -3.32 0.58
CA LEU A 89 -3.97 -4.28 -0.52
C LEU A 89 -2.89 -5.34 -0.40
N PHE A 90 -3.27 -6.55 -0.05
CA PHE A 90 -2.36 -7.69 0.02
C PHE A 90 -2.16 -8.35 -1.35
N GLN A 91 -1.03 -9.03 -1.53
CA GLN A 91 -0.67 -9.74 -2.76
C GLN A 91 -1.80 -10.67 -3.27
N GLY A 92 -2.43 -11.45 -2.39
CA GLY A 92 -3.54 -12.35 -2.69
C GLY A 92 -4.92 -11.70 -2.68
N SER A 93 -5.03 -10.34 -2.70
CA SER A 93 -6.29 -9.59 -2.55
C SER A 93 -7.00 -9.78 -1.21
N ALA A 94 -6.86 -10.91 -0.55
CA ALA A 94 -7.42 -11.27 0.76
C ALA A 94 -8.93 -10.94 0.86
N LEU A 95 -9.70 -11.24 -0.20
CA LEU A 95 -11.16 -11.12 -0.17
C LEU A 95 -11.76 -12.21 0.72
N PHE A 96 -12.91 -11.93 1.28
CA PHE A 96 -13.71 -12.93 1.97
C PHE A 96 -14.47 -13.74 0.93
N ASP A 97 -14.14 -15.03 0.77
CA ASP A 97 -14.74 -15.91 -0.25
C ASP A 97 -16.23 -16.16 0.00
N SER A 98 -16.67 -16.07 1.25
CA SER A 98 -18.08 -16.19 1.66
C SER A 98 -18.92 -14.93 1.47
N MET A 99 -18.30 -13.84 1.02
CA MET A 99 -18.95 -12.55 0.78
C MET A 99 -18.95 -12.22 -0.71
N THR A 100 -20.02 -11.60 -1.17
CA THR A 100 -20.09 -11.02 -2.52
C THR A 100 -19.11 -9.87 -2.70
N VAL A 101 -18.91 -9.45 -3.94
CA VAL A 101 -18.10 -8.25 -4.29
C VAL A 101 -18.58 -7.03 -3.50
N LEU A 102 -19.88 -6.78 -3.46
CA LEU A 102 -20.44 -5.65 -2.71
C LEU A 102 -20.20 -5.78 -1.21
N GLU A 103 -20.42 -6.96 -0.64
CA GLU A 103 -20.24 -7.20 0.80
C GLU A 103 -18.77 -7.03 1.21
N ASN A 104 -17.83 -7.45 0.38
CA ASN A 104 -16.40 -7.20 0.62
C ASN A 104 -16.08 -5.69 0.75
N VAL A 105 -16.66 -4.85 -0.12
CA VAL A 105 -16.46 -3.39 -0.07
C VAL A 105 -17.24 -2.76 1.10
N LEU A 106 -18.43 -3.28 1.41
CA LEU A 106 -19.24 -2.83 2.55
C LEU A 106 -18.63 -3.16 3.91
N PHE A 107 -17.82 -4.21 4.01
CA PHE A 107 -17.31 -4.73 5.27
C PHE A 107 -16.63 -3.66 6.16
N PRO A 108 -15.63 -2.90 5.70
CA PRO A 108 -15.04 -1.85 6.52
C PRO A 108 -16.03 -0.72 6.85
N LEU A 109 -16.96 -0.40 5.95
CA LEU A 109 -17.98 0.61 6.18
C LEU A 109 -18.95 0.20 7.29
N GLN A 110 -19.31 -1.08 7.36
CA GLN A 110 -20.21 -1.62 8.41
C GLN A 110 -19.55 -1.56 9.79
N LEU A 111 -18.23 -1.79 9.85
CA LEU A 111 -17.51 -1.84 11.12
C LEU A 111 -17.16 -0.44 11.66
N PHE A 112 -16.86 0.51 10.77
CA PHE A 112 -16.17 1.74 11.19
C PHE A 112 -16.85 3.03 10.75
N SER A 113 -17.76 3.03 9.77
CA SER A 113 -18.42 4.26 9.34
C SER A 113 -19.64 4.59 10.19
N LYS A 114 -19.94 5.89 10.28
CA LYS A 114 -21.16 6.40 10.92
C LYS A 114 -22.34 6.54 9.93
N LEU A 115 -22.14 6.19 8.67
CA LEU A 115 -23.14 6.26 7.63
C LEU A 115 -24.32 5.31 7.91
N SER A 116 -25.53 5.68 7.50
CA SER A 116 -26.69 4.79 7.51
C SER A 116 -26.50 3.60 6.55
N PRO A 117 -27.23 2.49 6.70
CA PRO A 117 -27.14 1.35 5.80
C PRO A 117 -27.34 1.71 4.32
N ARG A 118 -28.25 2.66 4.03
CA ARG A 118 -28.52 3.16 2.67
C ARG A 118 -27.30 3.92 2.10
N GLU A 119 -26.72 4.81 2.89
CA GLU A 119 -25.55 5.60 2.49
C GLU A 119 -24.31 4.71 2.30
N ARG A 120 -24.07 3.73 3.20
CA ARG A 120 -22.98 2.75 3.03
C ARG A 120 -23.11 2.00 1.72
N LYS A 121 -24.33 1.52 1.39
CA LYS A 121 -24.58 0.81 0.14
C LYS A 121 -24.35 1.71 -1.08
N ALA A 122 -24.83 2.94 -1.05
CA ALA A 122 -24.62 3.91 -2.14
C ALA A 122 -23.13 4.21 -2.33
N HIS A 123 -22.39 4.42 -1.24
CA HIS A 123 -20.94 4.66 -1.28
C HIS A 123 -20.17 3.45 -1.82
N ALA A 124 -20.48 2.23 -1.35
CA ALA A 124 -19.85 1.02 -1.86
C ALA A 124 -20.13 0.77 -3.36
N MET A 125 -21.35 1.08 -3.81
CA MET A 125 -21.72 0.98 -5.23
C MET A 125 -20.94 2.00 -6.09
N ALA A 126 -20.80 3.25 -5.63
CA ALA A 126 -19.99 4.26 -6.31
C ALA A 126 -18.51 3.86 -6.39
N LEU A 127 -17.96 3.23 -5.34
CA LEU A 127 -16.61 2.70 -5.38
C LEU A 127 -16.46 1.55 -6.37
N LEU A 128 -17.44 0.65 -6.47
CA LEU A 128 -17.42 -0.43 -7.47
C LEU A 128 -17.47 0.12 -8.90
N GLU A 129 -18.28 1.14 -9.13
CA GLU A 129 -18.30 1.89 -10.40
C GLU A 129 -16.94 2.53 -10.69
N ARG A 130 -16.35 3.23 -9.69
CA ARG A 130 -15.03 3.89 -9.81
C ARG A 130 -13.91 2.93 -10.19
N VAL A 131 -13.98 1.68 -9.75
CA VAL A 131 -13.00 0.64 -10.12
C VAL A 131 -13.40 -0.19 -11.35
N GLY A 132 -14.50 0.17 -12.06
CA GLY A 132 -14.96 -0.49 -13.28
C GLY A 132 -15.53 -1.88 -13.03
N LEU A 133 -16.34 -2.03 -11.99
CA LEU A 133 -16.97 -3.30 -11.59
C LEU A 133 -18.51 -3.21 -11.56
N GLU A 134 -19.11 -2.35 -12.40
CA GLU A 134 -20.56 -2.31 -12.57
C GLU A 134 -21.08 -3.69 -13.01
N GLY A 135 -22.18 -4.13 -12.40
CA GLY A 135 -22.80 -5.41 -12.69
C GLY A 135 -22.20 -6.60 -11.95
N ALA A 136 -21.03 -6.46 -11.29
CA ALA A 136 -20.38 -7.54 -10.56
C ALA A 136 -20.78 -7.63 -9.06
N GLN A 137 -21.59 -6.71 -8.55
CA GLN A 137 -21.84 -6.52 -7.12
C GLN A 137 -22.38 -7.76 -6.39
N ARG A 138 -23.08 -8.65 -7.11
CA ARG A 138 -23.68 -9.89 -6.55
C ARG A 138 -22.80 -11.13 -6.72
N LYS A 139 -21.72 -11.04 -7.49
CA LYS A 139 -20.79 -12.14 -7.71
C LYS A 139 -19.94 -12.41 -6.48
N PHE A 140 -19.53 -13.64 -6.30
CA PHE A 140 -18.53 -14.06 -5.31
C PHE A 140 -17.11 -13.99 -5.90
N PRO A 141 -16.05 -13.95 -5.05
CA PRO A 141 -14.67 -13.95 -5.53
C PRO A 141 -14.35 -15.07 -6.53
N ALA A 142 -14.90 -16.27 -6.34
CA ALA A 142 -14.71 -17.41 -7.24
C ALA A 142 -15.32 -17.22 -8.64
N GLU A 143 -16.20 -16.24 -8.84
CA GLU A 143 -16.92 -15.98 -10.10
C GLU A 143 -16.31 -14.81 -10.89
N ILE A 144 -15.19 -14.24 -10.44
CA ILE A 144 -14.55 -13.08 -11.06
C ILE A 144 -13.07 -13.34 -11.35
N SER A 145 -12.51 -12.60 -12.33
CA SER A 145 -11.10 -12.74 -12.69
C SER A 145 -10.14 -12.21 -11.62
N GLY A 146 -8.86 -12.58 -11.69
CA GLY A 146 -7.81 -12.06 -10.80
C GLY A 146 -7.71 -10.55 -10.82
N GLY A 147 -7.79 -9.91 -11.98
CA GLY A 147 -7.83 -8.45 -12.11
C GLY A 147 -9.06 -7.83 -11.46
N MET A 148 -10.23 -8.45 -11.60
CA MET A 148 -11.44 -8.00 -10.89
C MET A 148 -11.29 -8.16 -9.37
N MET A 149 -10.71 -9.24 -8.87
CA MET A 149 -10.41 -9.41 -7.44
C MET A 149 -9.52 -8.30 -6.90
N LYS A 150 -8.48 -7.90 -7.64
CA LYS A 150 -7.62 -6.76 -7.28
C LYS A 150 -8.40 -5.46 -7.19
N ARG A 151 -9.27 -5.17 -8.15
CA ARG A 151 -10.14 -3.99 -8.17
C ARG A 151 -11.11 -3.96 -6.98
N VAL A 152 -11.73 -5.10 -6.62
CA VAL A 152 -12.57 -5.21 -5.41
C VAL A 152 -11.74 -4.92 -4.15
N ALA A 153 -10.53 -5.49 -4.06
CA ALA A 153 -9.64 -5.27 -2.91
C ALA A 153 -9.18 -3.81 -2.79
N ILE A 154 -8.94 -3.12 -3.92
CA ILE A 154 -8.66 -1.67 -3.95
C ILE A 154 -9.89 -0.89 -3.47
N ALA A 155 -11.08 -1.16 -4.01
CA ALA A 155 -12.32 -0.49 -3.57
C ALA A 155 -12.55 -0.66 -2.07
N ARG A 156 -12.33 -1.87 -1.53
CA ARG A 156 -12.40 -2.15 -0.09
C ARG A 156 -11.34 -1.37 0.71
N ALA A 157 -10.12 -1.29 0.20
CA ALA A 157 -9.01 -0.60 0.89
C ALA A 157 -9.25 0.91 0.98
N VAL A 158 -9.92 1.52 -0.01
CA VAL A 158 -10.20 2.96 -0.03
C VAL A 158 -11.58 3.32 0.53
N ALA A 159 -12.39 2.35 0.94
CA ALA A 159 -13.79 2.55 1.35
C ALA A 159 -13.97 3.55 2.52
N LEU A 160 -13.00 3.66 3.40
CA LEU A 160 -13.01 4.58 4.54
C LEU A 160 -12.28 5.92 4.26
N ASN A 161 -11.99 6.25 2.99
CA ASN A 161 -11.20 7.42 2.60
C ASN A 161 -9.87 7.49 3.37
N PRO A 162 -8.97 6.52 3.19
CA PRO A 162 -7.77 6.40 4.00
C PRO A 162 -6.80 7.56 3.76
N HIS A 163 -5.99 7.87 4.78
CA HIS A 163 -4.83 8.76 4.65
C HIS A 163 -3.60 8.03 4.09
N TYR A 164 -3.52 6.72 4.34
CA TYR A 164 -2.39 5.86 4.01
C TYR A 164 -2.89 4.62 3.28
N LEU A 165 -2.26 4.27 2.17
CA LEU A 165 -2.57 3.07 1.40
C LEU A 165 -1.29 2.25 1.20
N PHE A 166 -1.31 1.01 1.62
CA PHE A 166 -0.20 0.08 1.47
C PHE A 166 -0.58 -1.03 0.50
N CYS A 167 0.25 -1.24 -0.52
CA CYS A 167 0.04 -2.24 -1.56
C CYS A 167 1.22 -3.20 -1.61
N ASP A 168 0.99 -4.47 -1.33
CA ASP A 168 2.00 -5.53 -1.45
C ASP A 168 1.81 -6.26 -2.77
N GLU A 169 2.70 -6.03 -3.74
CA GLU A 169 2.70 -6.65 -5.07
C GLU A 169 1.32 -6.56 -5.76
N PRO A 170 0.79 -5.35 -6.02
CA PRO A 170 -0.59 -5.17 -6.52
C PRO A 170 -0.84 -5.87 -7.85
N ASN A 171 0.19 -5.99 -8.70
CA ASN A 171 0.11 -6.56 -10.05
C ASN A 171 0.51 -8.03 -10.14
N SER A 172 0.86 -8.67 -9.02
CA SER A 172 1.29 -10.07 -9.02
C SER A 172 0.23 -11.00 -9.64
N GLY A 173 0.64 -11.80 -10.63
CA GLY A 173 -0.21 -12.79 -11.29
C GLY A 173 -1.17 -12.23 -12.35
N LEU A 174 -1.00 -10.97 -12.76
CA LEU A 174 -1.80 -10.32 -13.79
C LEU A 174 -1.04 -10.22 -15.11
N ASP A 175 -1.78 -10.18 -16.22
CA ASP A 175 -1.22 -9.85 -17.52
C ASP A 175 -0.80 -8.36 -17.59
N PRO A 176 0.07 -7.97 -18.54
CA PRO A 176 0.59 -6.59 -18.63
C PRO A 176 -0.49 -5.52 -18.79
N THR A 177 -1.55 -5.80 -19.56
CA THR A 177 -2.64 -4.84 -19.79
C THR A 177 -3.45 -4.61 -18.54
N THR A 178 -3.80 -5.68 -17.83
CA THR A 178 -4.50 -5.60 -16.55
C THR A 178 -3.63 -4.90 -15.48
N SER A 179 -2.33 -5.22 -15.43
CA SER A 179 -1.37 -4.56 -14.53
C SER A 179 -1.31 -3.04 -14.75
N ALA A 180 -1.18 -2.59 -16.01
CA ALA A 180 -1.18 -1.16 -16.33
C ALA A 180 -2.48 -0.47 -15.91
N SER A 181 -3.60 -1.17 -16.01
CA SER A 181 -4.91 -0.67 -15.59
C SER A 181 -5.03 -0.54 -14.06
N ILE A 182 -4.46 -1.48 -13.29
CA ILE A 182 -4.38 -1.39 -11.82
C ILE A 182 -3.45 -0.24 -11.39
N ASP A 183 -2.30 -0.10 -12.05
CA ASP A 183 -1.34 0.99 -11.80
C ASP A 183 -2.00 2.36 -12.01
N LYS A 184 -2.68 2.53 -13.15
CA LYS A 184 -3.43 3.76 -13.45
C LYS A 184 -4.46 4.08 -12.36
N LEU A 185 -5.23 3.07 -11.94
CA LEU A 185 -6.24 3.22 -10.89
C LEU A 185 -5.61 3.64 -9.56
N LEU A 186 -4.51 3.02 -9.14
CA LEU A 186 -3.80 3.38 -7.91
C LEU A 186 -3.28 4.82 -7.98
N LYS A 187 -2.74 5.25 -9.13
CA LYS A 187 -2.26 6.61 -9.35
C LYS A 187 -3.40 7.62 -9.22
N GLU A 188 -4.51 7.40 -9.93
CA GLU A 188 -5.68 8.28 -9.89
C GLU A 188 -6.24 8.42 -8.46
N LEU A 189 -6.40 7.32 -7.73
CA LEU A 189 -6.89 7.35 -6.35
C LEU A 189 -5.91 8.06 -5.40
N THR A 190 -4.61 7.87 -5.59
CA THR A 190 -3.57 8.53 -4.80
C THR A 190 -3.61 10.04 -4.97
N GLU A 191 -3.71 10.51 -6.22
CA GLU A 191 -3.78 11.93 -6.57
C GLU A 191 -5.11 12.57 -6.13
N GLU A 192 -6.24 11.92 -6.40
CA GLU A 192 -7.58 12.41 -6.08
C GLU A 192 -7.79 12.60 -4.58
N TYR A 193 -7.42 11.61 -3.78
CA TYR A 193 -7.63 11.63 -2.32
C TYR A 193 -6.42 12.12 -1.52
N GLN A 194 -5.33 12.51 -2.20
CA GLN A 194 -4.09 12.94 -1.57
C GLN A 194 -3.59 11.92 -0.52
N ILE A 195 -3.61 10.64 -0.92
CA ILE A 195 -3.20 9.52 -0.08
C ILE A 195 -1.66 9.42 -0.08
N THR A 196 -1.07 9.05 1.04
CA THR A 196 0.31 8.55 1.06
C THR A 196 0.28 7.08 0.68
N THR A 197 0.57 6.78 -0.58
CA THR A 197 0.55 5.41 -1.09
C THR A 197 1.95 4.82 -1.06
N VAL A 198 2.08 3.64 -0.44
CA VAL A 198 3.33 2.86 -0.39
C VAL A 198 3.10 1.55 -1.14
N VAL A 199 3.85 1.35 -2.21
CA VAL A 199 3.75 0.17 -3.08
C VAL A 199 5.03 -0.65 -2.99
N ASN A 200 4.93 -1.88 -2.52
CA ASN A 200 6.00 -2.86 -2.63
C ASN A 200 5.85 -3.57 -3.98
N THR A 201 6.85 -3.46 -4.85
CA THR A 201 6.84 -4.11 -6.17
C THR A 201 8.23 -4.42 -6.70
N HIS A 202 8.30 -5.39 -7.59
CA HIS A 202 9.47 -5.68 -8.43
C HIS A 202 9.15 -5.47 -9.94
N ASP A 203 7.95 -5.01 -10.27
CA ASP A 203 7.55 -4.75 -11.66
C ASP A 203 8.17 -3.45 -12.17
N MET A 204 9.07 -3.58 -13.15
CA MET A 204 9.76 -2.44 -13.76
C MET A 204 8.82 -1.48 -14.49
N ASN A 205 7.73 -1.97 -15.07
CA ASN A 205 6.77 -1.12 -15.75
C ASN A 205 6.03 -0.24 -14.73
N SER A 206 5.57 -0.82 -13.62
CA SER A 206 4.95 -0.06 -12.52
C SER A 206 5.91 1.00 -11.98
N ILE A 207 7.17 0.64 -11.72
CA ILE A 207 8.18 1.59 -11.21
C ILE A 207 8.32 2.78 -12.17
N LYS A 208 8.42 2.52 -13.48
CA LYS A 208 8.59 3.57 -14.51
C LYS A 208 7.35 4.44 -14.71
N THR A 209 6.15 3.89 -14.51
CA THR A 209 4.89 4.57 -14.88
C THR A 209 4.25 5.30 -13.71
N ILE A 210 4.24 4.72 -12.50
CA ILE A 210 3.47 5.29 -11.38
C ILE A 210 4.32 5.76 -10.21
N ALA A 211 5.58 5.33 -10.05
CA ALA A 211 6.38 5.77 -8.93
C ALA A 211 6.67 7.28 -9.01
N ASN A 212 6.43 8.01 -7.91
CA ASN A 212 6.90 9.38 -7.71
C ASN A 212 8.22 9.37 -6.93
N HIS A 213 8.32 8.52 -5.92
CA HIS A 213 9.49 8.36 -5.07
C HIS A 213 9.84 6.88 -4.92
N ILE A 214 11.11 6.55 -4.88
CA ILE A 214 11.59 5.17 -4.85
C ILE A 214 12.52 4.99 -3.65
N LEU A 215 12.30 3.90 -2.92
CA LEU A 215 13.18 3.38 -1.89
C LEU A 215 13.73 2.04 -2.36
N TYR A 216 15.02 1.97 -2.67
CA TYR A 216 15.69 0.74 -3.06
C TYR A 216 16.32 0.05 -1.84
N LEU A 217 15.82 -1.14 -1.53
CA LEU A 217 16.37 -2.00 -0.49
C LEU A 217 17.32 -3.03 -1.11
N ASP A 218 18.51 -3.12 -0.54
CA ASP A 218 19.48 -4.20 -0.81
C ASP A 218 19.97 -4.78 0.51
N LYS A 219 19.84 -6.09 0.67
CA LYS A 219 20.29 -6.86 1.85
C LYS A 219 19.83 -6.29 3.20
N GLY A 220 18.63 -5.77 3.26
CA GLY A 220 18.03 -5.22 4.48
C GLY A 220 18.40 -3.78 4.81
N GLU A 221 19.08 -3.07 3.91
CA GLU A 221 19.48 -1.66 4.06
C GLU A 221 18.91 -0.79 2.94
N VAL A 222 18.79 0.51 3.18
CA VAL A 222 18.44 1.49 2.14
C VAL A 222 19.70 1.79 1.34
N ALA A 223 19.83 1.16 0.17
CA ALA A 223 20.98 1.40 -0.71
C ALA A 223 20.80 2.68 -1.55
N TRP A 224 19.54 3.12 -1.79
CA TRP A 224 19.20 4.37 -2.46
C TRP A 224 17.77 4.78 -2.19
N GLN A 225 17.53 6.09 -2.16
CA GLN A 225 16.17 6.66 -2.16
C GLN A 225 16.19 8.02 -2.86
N GLY A 226 15.15 8.29 -3.64
CA GLY A 226 15.01 9.54 -4.38
C GLY A 226 13.79 9.58 -5.28
N PRO A 227 13.51 10.70 -5.93
CA PRO A 227 12.46 10.79 -6.94
C PRO A 227 12.82 9.92 -8.16
N ARG A 228 11.78 9.40 -8.84
CA ARG A 228 11.97 8.53 -10.02
C ARG A 228 12.85 9.15 -11.11
N GLU A 229 12.76 10.46 -11.29
CA GLU A 229 13.53 11.21 -12.30
C GLU A 229 15.03 11.09 -12.10
N GLU A 230 15.50 10.90 -10.87
CA GLU A 230 16.90 10.72 -10.53
C GLU A 230 17.47 9.34 -10.87
N LEU A 231 16.62 8.38 -11.28
CA LEU A 231 17.07 7.05 -11.74
C LEU A 231 17.98 7.11 -12.98
N SER A 232 17.91 8.18 -13.78
CA SER A 232 18.77 8.40 -14.93
C SER A 232 20.14 9.02 -14.57
N GLY A 233 20.33 9.40 -13.31
CA GLY A 233 21.54 10.05 -12.81
C GLY A 233 22.59 9.08 -12.28
N ASP A 234 23.39 9.56 -11.33
CA ASP A 234 24.40 8.74 -10.65
C ASP A 234 23.75 7.94 -9.53
N ILE A 235 23.44 6.67 -9.82
CA ILE A 235 22.82 5.73 -8.89
C ILE A 235 23.76 4.55 -8.61
N PRO A 236 23.63 3.87 -7.45
CA PRO A 236 24.47 2.72 -7.11
C PRO A 236 24.44 1.63 -8.19
N LEU A 237 25.58 0.96 -8.39
CA LEU A 237 25.70 -0.11 -9.38
C LEU A 237 24.70 -1.25 -9.11
N SER A 238 24.42 -1.55 -7.83
CA SER A 238 23.41 -2.56 -7.45
C SER A 238 22.02 -2.19 -7.95
N LEU A 239 21.66 -0.91 -7.92
CA LEU A 239 20.37 -0.41 -8.43
C LEU A 239 20.37 -0.42 -9.96
N LYS A 240 21.47 0.01 -10.62
CA LYS A 240 21.62 -0.11 -12.09
C LYS A 240 21.41 -1.55 -12.54
N ASN A 241 22.08 -2.50 -11.89
CA ASN A 241 21.92 -3.92 -12.20
C ASN A 241 20.52 -4.46 -11.91
N PHE A 242 19.79 -3.89 -10.93
CA PHE A 242 18.41 -4.28 -10.64
C PHE A 242 17.43 -3.76 -11.70
N LEU A 243 17.64 -2.54 -12.22
CA LEU A 243 16.75 -1.90 -13.18
C LEU A 243 16.91 -2.43 -14.62
N TYR A 244 18.08 -2.99 -14.97
CA TYR A 244 18.43 -3.41 -16.33
C TYR A 244 18.57 -4.93 -16.49
N LEU A 245 18.24 -5.71 -15.45
CA LEU A 245 18.08 -7.17 -15.51
C LEU A 245 16.65 -7.52 -15.93
#